data_a02b27df440d7f601a451009257d104d
#
_entry.id   a02b27df440d7f601a451009257d104d
#
_cell.length_a   1.000
_cell.length_b   1.000
_cell.length_c   1.000
_cell.angle_alpha   90.00
_cell.angle_beta   90.00
_cell.angle_gamma   90.00
#
_symmetry.space_group_name_H-M   'P 1'
#
loop_
_entity.id
_entity.type
_entity.pdbx_description
1 polymer ?
#
loop_
_entity_poly.entity_id
_entity_poly.type
_entity_poly.pdbx_seq_one_letter_code
_entity_poly.pdbx_strand_id
1 'polypeptide(L)'
;MNNVYSVGQVNRYVKNMFTQDYFLQNIYVKGEVSNCKYHSTGHIYFTLKDEGGTLKCVMFAGSRRGLAFRMKDGDKVIAGGRVDVYERDGAYQFYAKEITLEGAGALYERYLALKQELEDMGMFAQEYKQPIPEFAHRVGIVTSPTGAAIRDIINVSTRRNPFIQSILYPALVQGEGAAASIVRGIRMLDEAGVDVIIVGRGGGSIEELWAFNEEEVARAIFECHTPVISAVGHETDFTIADFVADLRAPTPSAAAELAYFDCRTLLNSMQGYQERLERAVWNKIDVNRAKLERYGTRLQYLNPESRLRDRQQYAADVQERIQSAMEQKIKDKRHRLSLYLERFHGLSPLRKLNQGYSYVSDKEGKTLTSVSQVKQGDGLLIYV
;
A
#
# COMPACT_ATOMS: atom_id res chain seq x y z
N MET A 1 73.57 -55.16 -12.16
CA MET A 1 72.84 -54.41 -13.24
C MET A 1 72.16 -53.27 -12.57
N ASN A 2 72.56 -52.03 -12.91
CA ASN A 2 71.84 -50.87 -12.37
C ASN A 2 70.45 -50.80 -13.04
N ASN A 3 69.39 -50.87 -12.21
CA ASN A 3 67.99 -50.70 -12.69
C ASN A 3 67.79 -49.27 -13.18
N VAL A 4 67.61 -49.12 -14.50
CA VAL A 4 67.32 -47.79 -15.10
C VAL A 4 65.77 -47.61 -15.16
N TYR A 5 65.23 -46.56 -14.49
CA TYR A 5 63.84 -46.22 -14.47
C TYR A 5 63.57 -44.99 -15.33
N SER A 6 62.40 -44.87 -15.95
CA SER A 6 61.96 -43.64 -16.59
C SER A 6 61.44 -42.62 -15.52
N VAL A 7 61.44 -41.30 -15.89
CA VAL A 7 60.96 -40.24 -15.00
C VAL A 7 59.52 -40.54 -14.58
N GLY A 8 58.65 -40.96 -15.50
CA GLY A 8 57.27 -41.30 -15.22
C GLY A 8 57.10 -42.49 -14.28
N GLN A 9 58.05 -43.51 -14.35
CA GLN A 9 58.04 -44.64 -13.40
C GLN A 9 58.39 -44.16 -11.97
N VAL A 10 59.38 -43.25 -11.82
CA VAL A 10 59.75 -42.66 -10.54
C VAL A 10 58.60 -41.82 -9.97
N ASN A 11 57.99 -40.90 -10.76
CA ASN A 11 56.88 -40.07 -10.30
C ASN A 11 55.67 -40.91 -9.87
N ARG A 12 55.35 -41.99 -10.59
CA ARG A 12 54.28 -42.90 -10.23
C ARG A 12 54.58 -43.66 -8.95
N TYR A 13 55.81 -44.08 -8.78
CA TYR A 13 56.25 -44.78 -7.56
C TYR A 13 56.11 -43.85 -6.34
N VAL A 14 56.58 -42.57 -6.41
CA VAL A 14 56.45 -41.59 -5.35
C VAL A 14 54.98 -41.29 -5.08
N LYS A 15 54.15 -41.11 -6.11
CA LYS A 15 52.69 -40.92 -5.95
C LYS A 15 52.04 -42.08 -5.21
N ASN A 16 52.39 -43.33 -5.52
CA ASN A 16 51.88 -44.50 -4.83
C ASN A 16 52.23 -44.51 -3.33
N MET A 17 53.46 -44.06 -3.00
CA MET A 17 53.85 -43.91 -1.59
C MET A 17 52.97 -42.88 -0.86
N PHE A 18 52.71 -41.69 -1.46
CA PHE A 18 51.83 -40.67 -0.89
C PHE A 18 50.39 -41.16 -0.76
N THR A 19 49.90 -41.95 -1.72
CA THR A 19 48.55 -42.51 -1.72
C THR A 19 48.33 -43.55 -0.64
N GLN A 20 49.41 -44.32 -0.28
CA GLN A 20 49.34 -45.36 0.74
C GLN A 20 49.57 -44.80 2.15
N ASP A 21 50.09 -43.57 2.26
CA ASP A 21 50.30 -42.93 3.56
C ASP A 21 49.00 -42.40 4.12
N TYR A 22 48.51 -43.01 5.23
CA TYR A 22 47.28 -42.65 5.88
C TYR A 22 47.31 -41.20 6.39
N PHE A 23 48.45 -40.71 6.90
CA PHE A 23 48.62 -39.38 7.43
C PHE A 23 48.44 -38.32 6.32
N LEU A 24 49.05 -38.52 5.17
CA LEU A 24 48.99 -37.58 4.04
C LEU A 24 47.62 -37.55 3.33
N GLN A 25 46.75 -38.53 3.52
CA GLN A 25 45.45 -38.58 2.91
C GLN A 25 44.37 -37.78 3.64
N ASN A 26 44.55 -37.46 4.91
CA ASN A 26 43.59 -36.68 5.69
C ASN A 26 44.32 -35.88 6.75
N ILE A 27 44.83 -34.72 6.36
CA ILE A 27 45.58 -33.82 7.25
C ILE A 27 44.98 -32.42 7.22
N TYR A 28 45.22 -31.70 8.32
CA TYR A 28 44.98 -30.27 8.45
C TYR A 28 46.31 -29.52 8.45
N VAL A 29 46.42 -28.54 7.56
CA VAL A 29 47.62 -27.70 7.44
C VAL A 29 47.24 -26.26 7.78
N LYS A 30 47.97 -25.69 8.76
CA LYS A 30 47.86 -24.31 9.14
C LYS A 30 48.92 -23.50 8.38
N GLY A 31 48.53 -22.31 7.90
CA GLY A 31 49.46 -21.39 7.25
C GLY A 31 48.81 -20.10 6.81
N GLU A 32 49.65 -19.17 6.38
CA GLU A 32 49.21 -17.93 5.74
C GLU A 32 49.05 -18.09 4.26
N VAL A 33 47.90 -17.63 3.72
CA VAL A 33 47.62 -17.69 2.28
C VAL A 33 48.46 -16.67 1.53
N SER A 34 49.02 -17.10 0.42
CA SER A 34 49.74 -16.26 -0.54
C SER A 34 49.46 -16.71 -1.97
N ASN A 35 49.60 -15.80 -2.93
CA ASN A 35 49.36 -16.07 -4.37
C ASN A 35 47.99 -16.68 -4.66
N CYS A 36 46.92 -16.23 -3.95
CA CYS A 36 45.57 -16.73 -4.14
C CYS A 36 44.99 -16.29 -5.46
N LYS A 37 44.63 -17.26 -6.35
CA LYS A 37 44.10 -17.04 -7.67
C LYS A 37 42.79 -17.85 -7.87
N TYR A 38 41.72 -17.17 -8.13
CA TYR A 38 40.45 -17.76 -8.54
C TYR A 38 40.46 -17.95 -10.06
N HIS A 39 40.51 -19.19 -10.52
CA HIS A 39 40.54 -19.51 -11.95
C HIS A 39 39.13 -19.51 -12.54
N SER A 40 39.01 -19.19 -13.84
CA SER A 40 37.73 -19.18 -14.58
C SER A 40 37.00 -20.54 -14.58
N THR A 41 37.70 -21.65 -14.41
CA THR A 41 37.13 -23.00 -14.26
C THR A 41 36.55 -23.29 -12.87
N GLY A 42 36.57 -22.31 -11.97
CA GLY A 42 36.09 -22.44 -10.60
C GLY A 42 37.10 -23.03 -9.60
N HIS A 43 38.29 -23.44 -10.02
CA HIS A 43 39.36 -23.91 -9.14
C HIS A 43 40.04 -22.71 -8.47
N ILE A 44 40.52 -22.93 -7.24
CA ILE A 44 41.28 -21.93 -6.47
C ILE A 44 42.71 -22.45 -6.30
N TYR A 45 43.69 -21.70 -6.77
CA TYR A 45 45.10 -21.99 -6.60
C TYR A 45 45.67 -21.02 -5.60
N PHE A 46 46.36 -21.51 -4.60
CA PHE A 46 46.98 -20.69 -3.54
C PHE A 46 48.22 -21.39 -3.00
N THR A 47 48.98 -20.67 -2.19
CA THR A 47 50.14 -21.22 -1.50
C THR A 47 49.92 -20.98 0.01
N LEU A 48 50.09 -22.00 0.83
CA LEU A 48 50.21 -21.85 2.25
C LEU A 48 51.70 -21.64 2.61
N LYS A 49 51.99 -20.67 3.43
CA LYS A 49 53.35 -20.40 3.90
C LYS A 49 53.35 -20.29 5.45
N ASP A 50 54.46 -20.68 6.07
CA ASP A 50 54.77 -20.45 7.46
C ASP A 50 56.28 -20.06 7.57
N GLU A 51 56.81 -20.00 8.79
CA GLU A 51 58.21 -19.69 9.03
C GLU A 51 59.16 -20.76 8.48
N GLY A 52 58.67 -22.00 8.27
CA GLY A 52 59.46 -23.17 7.84
C GLY A 52 59.40 -23.46 6.36
N GLY A 53 58.39 -22.96 5.64
CA GLY A 53 58.27 -23.34 4.24
C GLY A 53 57.02 -22.87 3.49
N THR A 54 56.85 -23.40 2.27
CA THR A 54 55.71 -23.11 1.42
C THR A 54 55.12 -24.39 0.84
N LEU A 55 53.77 -24.47 0.79
CA LEU A 55 53.06 -25.59 0.24
C LEU A 55 52.09 -25.12 -0.84
N LYS A 56 52.22 -25.61 -2.07
CA LYS A 56 51.28 -25.29 -3.14
C LYS A 56 49.96 -26.02 -2.92
N CYS A 57 48.90 -25.29 -2.99
CA CYS A 57 47.53 -25.78 -2.68
C CYS A 57 46.59 -25.59 -3.86
N VAL A 58 45.67 -26.50 -4.00
CA VAL A 58 44.57 -26.45 -5.02
C VAL A 58 43.27 -26.84 -4.34
N MET A 59 42.24 -26.02 -4.48
CA MET A 59 40.87 -26.37 -4.15
C MET A 59 40.07 -26.52 -5.43
N PHE A 60 39.55 -27.72 -5.70
CA PHE A 60 38.72 -27.94 -6.87
C PHE A 60 37.33 -27.34 -6.74
N ALA A 61 36.73 -26.99 -7.88
CA ALA A 61 35.37 -26.42 -7.93
C ALA A 61 34.33 -27.28 -7.18
N GLY A 62 34.44 -28.60 -7.22
CA GLY A 62 33.55 -29.52 -6.50
C GLY A 62 33.67 -29.45 -4.97
N SER A 63 34.81 -29.02 -4.46
CA SER A 63 35.05 -28.86 -2.99
C SER A 63 34.74 -27.44 -2.49
N ARG A 64 34.28 -26.55 -3.36
CA ARG A 64 34.06 -25.13 -3.00
C ARG A 64 33.03 -24.89 -1.92
N ARG A 65 32.14 -25.86 -1.63
CA ARG A 65 31.22 -25.83 -0.49
C ARG A 65 31.92 -25.84 0.88
N GLY A 66 33.16 -26.34 0.92
CA GLY A 66 34.00 -26.32 2.12
C GLY A 66 34.75 -24.99 2.35
N LEU A 67 34.42 -23.93 1.59
CA LEU A 67 34.99 -22.59 1.76
C LEU A 67 33.84 -21.60 1.93
N ALA A 68 33.60 -21.15 3.17
CA ALA A 68 32.51 -20.25 3.52
C ALA A 68 32.83 -18.76 3.28
N PHE A 69 34.09 -18.41 2.94
CA PHE A 69 34.55 -17.04 2.78
C PHE A 69 35.40 -16.86 1.51
N ARG A 70 35.71 -15.64 1.13
CA ARG A 70 36.60 -15.36 -0.01
C ARG A 70 38.02 -15.14 0.51
N MET A 71 38.88 -16.15 0.28
CA MET A 71 40.32 -16.06 0.64
C MET A 71 41.03 -14.91 -0.05
N LYS A 72 41.91 -14.27 0.65
CA LYS A 72 42.86 -13.23 0.20
C LYS A 72 44.26 -13.56 0.65
N ASP A 73 45.24 -12.95 -0.03
CA ASP A 73 46.62 -13.04 0.43
C ASP A 73 46.77 -12.40 1.81
N GLY A 74 47.45 -13.09 2.72
CA GLY A 74 47.60 -12.68 4.11
C GLY A 74 46.65 -13.37 5.11
N ASP A 75 45.60 -14.03 4.63
CA ASP A 75 44.68 -14.75 5.50
C ASP A 75 45.38 -15.93 6.18
N LYS A 76 45.25 -16.04 7.51
CA LYS A 76 45.71 -17.21 8.26
C LYS A 76 44.58 -18.24 8.27
N VAL A 77 44.87 -19.43 7.71
CA VAL A 77 43.85 -20.46 7.53
C VAL A 77 44.32 -21.82 8.05
N ILE A 78 43.33 -22.66 8.37
CA ILE A 78 43.49 -24.10 8.55
C ILE A 78 42.79 -24.78 7.40
N ALA A 79 43.57 -25.47 6.54
CA ALA A 79 43.07 -26.18 5.37
C ALA A 79 43.05 -27.69 5.62
N GLY A 80 41.91 -28.33 5.52
CA GLY A 80 41.73 -29.77 5.59
C GLY A 80 41.77 -30.37 4.19
N GLY A 81 42.52 -31.47 4.04
CA GLY A 81 42.66 -32.10 2.74
C GLY A 81 43.67 -33.23 2.66
N ARG A 82 44.28 -33.42 1.52
CA ARG A 82 45.29 -34.44 1.29
C ARG A 82 46.49 -33.87 0.54
N VAL A 83 47.67 -34.45 0.77
CA VAL A 83 48.87 -34.20 -0.03
C VAL A 83 48.99 -35.30 -1.09
N ASP A 84 49.21 -34.93 -2.34
CA ASP A 84 49.36 -35.88 -3.45
C ASP A 84 50.38 -35.30 -4.44
N VAL A 85 50.96 -36.18 -5.28
CA VAL A 85 51.95 -35.79 -6.29
C VAL A 85 51.24 -35.54 -7.64
N TYR A 86 51.53 -34.38 -8.21
CA TYR A 86 51.07 -34.05 -9.59
C TYR A 86 52.07 -34.71 -10.58
N GLU A 87 51.67 -35.80 -11.17
CA GLU A 87 52.56 -36.71 -11.98
C GLU A 87 53.30 -36.00 -13.10
N ARG A 88 52.69 -34.99 -13.75
CA ARG A 88 53.34 -34.30 -14.90
C ARG A 88 54.59 -33.54 -14.53
N ASP A 89 54.53 -32.87 -13.36
CA ASP A 89 55.63 -32.00 -12.91
C ASP A 89 56.50 -32.67 -11.83
N GLY A 90 56.04 -33.80 -11.29
CA GLY A 90 56.71 -34.45 -10.15
C GLY A 90 56.65 -33.69 -8.83
N ALA A 91 55.80 -32.64 -8.76
CA ALA A 91 55.70 -31.79 -7.58
C ALA A 91 54.55 -32.27 -6.65
N TYR A 92 54.79 -32.26 -5.36
CA TYR A 92 53.72 -32.51 -4.41
C TYR A 92 52.88 -31.25 -4.17
N GLN A 93 51.58 -31.45 -4.00
CA GLN A 93 50.58 -30.38 -3.80
C GLN A 93 49.57 -30.83 -2.75
N PHE A 94 49.00 -29.82 -2.04
CA PHE A 94 47.92 -30.04 -1.12
C PHE A 94 46.56 -29.81 -1.84
N TYR A 95 45.70 -30.79 -1.76
CA TYR A 95 44.37 -30.74 -2.33
C TYR A 95 43.36 -30.48 -1.23
N ALA A 96 42.98 -29.20 -1.08
CA ALA A 96 42.07 -28.74 -0.04
C ALA A 96 40.63 -29.19 -0.32
N LYS A 97 39.95 -29.73 0.70
CA LYS A 97 38.54 -30.06 0.71
C LYS A 97 37.73 -29.01 1.44
N GLU A 98 38.28 -28.51 2.56
CA GLU A 98 37.68 -27.47 3.40
C GLU A 98 38.78 -26.51 3.88
N ILE A 99 38.38 -25.25 4.07
CA ILE A 99 39.31 -24.19 4.55
C ILE A 99 38.54 -23.30 5.51
N THR A 100 39.11 -23.13 6.71
CA THR A 100 38.58 -22.25 7.78
C THR A 100 39.61 -21.21 8.16
N LEU A 101 39.15 -20.03 8.59
CA LEU A 101 40.07 -19.03 9.16
C LEU A 101 40.61 -19.50 10.49
N GLU A 102 41.86 -19.22 10.75
CA GLU A 102 42.50 -19.52 12.05
C GLU A 102 41.86 -18.68 13.14
N GLY A 103 41.34 -19.30 14.19
CA GLY A 103 40.66 -18.62 15.31
C GLY A 103 39.15 -18.49 15.17
N ALA A 104 38.60 -18.69 13.96
CA ALA A 104 37.16 -18.61 13.77
C ALA A 104 36.37 -19.58 14.66
N GLY A 105 36.89 -20.78 14.92
CA GLY A 105 36.28 -21.75 15.81
C GLY A 105 36.19 -21.25 17.26
N ALA A 106 37.29 -20.74 17.80
CA ALA A 106 37.33 -20.21 19.15
C ALA A 106 36.50 -18.95 19.33
N LEU A 107 36.48 -18.07 18.32
CA LEU A 107 35.59 -16.90 18.31
C LEU A 107 34.10 -17.32 18.25
N TYR A 108 33.77 -18.32 17.47
CA TYR A 108 32.40 -18.81 17.38
C TYR A 108 31.91 -19.48 18.67
N GLU A 109 32.77 -20.27 19.33
CA GLU A 109 32.48 -20.83 20.67
C GLU A 109 32.26 -19.72 21.70
N ARG A 110 33.10 -18.68 21.71
CA ARG A 110 32.94 -17.53 22.59
C ARG A 110 31.66 -16.76 22.31
N TYR A 111 31.27 -16.61 21.02
CA TYR A 111 30.00 -16.01 20.63
C TYR A 111 28.79 -16.81 21.16
N LEU A 112 28.83 -18.12 21.02
CA LEU A 112 27.75 -18.99 21.50
C LEU A 112 27.62 -18.96 23.02
N ALA A 113 28.75 -18.98 23.73
CA ALA A 113 28.76 -18.91 25.18
C ALA A 113 28.21 -17.56 25.69
N LEU A 114 28.63 -16.44 25.11
CA LEU A 114 28.13 -15.12 25.49
C LEU A 114 26.66 -14.92 25.09
N LYS A 115 26.26 -15.43 23.94
CA LYS A 115 24.85 -15.41 23.53
C LYS A 115 23.96 -16.12 24.55
N GLN A 116 24.37 -17.32 24.98
CA GLN A 116 23.62 -18.10 25.98
C GLN A 116 23.55 -17.38 27.33
N GLU A 117 24.65 -16.80 27.76
CA GLU A 117 24.71 -16.06 29.02
C GLU A 117 23.76 -14.86 29.02
N LEU A 118 23.79 -14.04 27.97
CA LEU A 118 22.89 -12.87 27.84
C LEU A 118 21.42 -13.24 27.64
N GLU A 119 21.17 -14.36 26.99
CA GLU A 119 19.82 -14.93 26.86
C GLU A 119 19.27 -15.39 28.21
N ASP A 120 20.10 -16.09 29.00
CA ASP A 120 19.73 -16.55 30.36
C ASP A 120 19.51 -15.34 31.31
N MET A 121 20.21 -14.21 31.09
CA MET A 121 19.96 -12.94 31.78
C MET A 121 18.70 -12.23 31.31
N GLY A 122 18.04 -12.71 30.24
CA GLY A 122 16.81 -12.12 29.68
C GLY A 122 17.02 -10.88 28.82
N MET A 123 18.26 -10.52 28.45
CA MET A 123 18.55 -9.28 27.69
C MET A 123 17.98 -9.27 26.28
N PHE A 124 17.54 -10.40 25.75
CA PHE A 124 16.90 -10.51 24.42
C PHE A 124 15.38 -10.50 24.48
N ALA A 125 14.79 -10.43 25.69
CA ALA A 125 13.35 -10.51 25.87
C ALA A 125 12.64 -9.31 25.23
N GLN A 126 11.53 -9.59 24.54
CA GLN A 126 10.76 -8.57 23.83
C GLN A 126 10.17 -7.50 24.75
N GLU A 127 10.03 -7.81 26.04
CA GLU A 127 9.49 -6.91 27.06
C GLU A 127 10.38 -5.69 27.33
N TYR A 128 11.69 -5.83 27.09
CA TYR A 128 12.66 -4.74 27.28
C TYR A 128 12.86 -3.91 26.02
N LYS A 129 12.36 -4.33 24.86
CA LYS A 129 12.52 -3.63 23.59
C LYS A 129 11.58 -2.44 23.48
N GLN A 130 12.17 -1.31 23.20
CA GLN A 130 11.45 -0.05 23.04
C GLN A 130 10.91 0.10 21.62
N PRO A 131 9.69 0.66 21.44
CA PRO A 131 9.17 0.93 20.12
C PRO A 131 9.96 2.06 19.44
N ILE A 132 10.28 1.89 18.16
CA ILE A 132 10.88 2.96 17.37
C ILE A 132 9.84 4.07 17.14
N PRO A 133 10.18 5.35 17.41
CA PRO A 133 9.24 6.45 17.23
C PRO A 133 8.86 6.64 15.76
N GLU A 134 7.57 6.76 15.48
CA GLU A 134 7.05 6.97 14.12
C GLU A 134 7.53 8.30 13.52
N PHE A 135 7.71 9.33 14.35
CA PHE A 135 8.11 10.69 13.94
C PHE A 135 9.35 11.13 14.71
N ALA A 136 10.50 10.55 14.37
CA ALA A 136 11.78 11.00 14.92
C ALA A 136 12.17 12.36 14.32
N HIS A 137 12.65 13.28 15.14
CA HIS A 137 13.18 14.60 14.72
C HIS A 137 14.71 14.63 14.73
N ARG A 138 15.32 13.84 15.62
CA ARG A 138 16.76 13.75 15.81
C ARG A 138 17.19 12.30 15.79
N VAL A 139 17.98 11.92 14.78
CA VAL A 139 18.49 10.55 14.61
C VAL A 139 19.98 10.52 14.89
N GLY A 140 20.39 9.76 15.91
CA GLY A 140 21.77 9.48 16.23
C GLY A 140 22.33 8.37 15.33
N ILE A 141 23.59 8.47 14.92
CA ILE A 141 24.23 7.48 14.06
C ILE A 141 25.59 7.16 14.64
N VAL A 142 25.86 5.90 15.03
CA VAL A 142 27.14 5.38 15.48
C VAL A 142 27.70 4.52 14.36
N THR A 143 28.65 5.08 13.61
CA THR A 143 29.32 4.38 12.50
C THR A 143 30.64 5.07 12.12
N SER A 144 31.41 4.44 11.23
CA SER A 144 32.61 5.05 10.66
C SER A 144 32.26 6.28 9.81
N PRO A 145 33.01 7.41 9.96
CA PRO A 145 32.70 8.65 9.23
C PRO A 145 32.98 8.58 7.73
N THR A 146 33.75 7.61 7.27
CA THR A 146 34.17 7.48 5.86
C THR A 146 33.62 6.22 5.16
N GLY A 147 32.90 5.38 5.89
CA GLY A 147 32.41 4.09 5.40
C GLY A 147 31.27 4.19 4.36
N ALA A 148 30.92 3.06 3.77
CA ALA A 148 29.75 2.97 2.91
C ALA A 148 28.45 3.17 3.71
N ALA A 149 28.39 2.64 4.93
CA ALA A 149 27.20 2.70 5.78
C ALA A 149 26.68 4.13 6.01
N ILE A 150 27.56 5.08 6.34
CA ILE A 150 27.14 6.48 6.54
C ILE A 150 26.63 7.11 5.25
N ARG A 151 27.21 6.79 4.10
CA ARG A 151 26.73 7.31 2.80
C ARG A 151 25.34 6.78 2.47
N ASP A 152 25.11 5.50 2.74
CA ASP A 152 23.81 4.86 2.51
C ASP A 152 22.74 5.49 3.41
N ILE A 153 23.04 5.69 4.71
CA ILE A 153 22.13 6.35 5.63
C ILE A 153 21.81 7.78 5.18
N ILE A 154 22.82 8.57 4.78
CA ILE A 154 22.62 9.94 4.31
C ILE A 154 21.78 9.97 3.03
N ASN A 155 22.06 9.08 2.08
CA ASN A 155 21.27 9.01 0.84
C ASN A 155 19.80 8.72 1.10
N VAL A 156 19.52 7.75 1.99
CA VAL A 156 18.14 7.37 2.34
C VAL A 156 17.47 8.49 3.14
N SER A 157 18.11 9.05 4.16
CA SER A 157 17.56 10.11 5.01
C SER A 157 17.21 11.36 4.18
N THR A 158 18.12 11.82 3.32
CA THR A 158 17.87 12.98 2.45
C THR A 158 16.72 12.76 1.49
N ARG A 159 16.59 11.54 0.95
CA ARG A 159 15.50 11.18 0.03
C ARG A 159 14.13 11.12 0.73
N ARG A 160 14.09 10.55 1.95
CA ARG A 160 12.85 10.35 2.71
C ARG A 160 12.41 11.60 3.46
N ASN A 161 13.34 12.20 4.19
CA ASN A 161 13.03 13.39 4.98
C ASN A 161 14.28 14.25 5.26
N PRO A 162 14.54 15.29 4.47
CA PRO A 162 15.67 16.17 4.66
C PRO A 162 15.56 17.10 5.88
N PHE A 163 14.40 17.12 6.56
CA PHE A 163 14.16 18.01 7.71
C PHE A 163 14.52 17.38 9.05
N ILE A 164 14.83 16.08 9.08
CA ILE A 164 15.26 15.38 10.29
C ILE A 164 16.75 15.64 10.52
N GLN A 165 17.11 16.01 11.73
CA GLN A 165 18.49 16.22 12.12
C GLN A 165 19.22 14.89 12.33
N SER A 166 20.27 14.62 11.54
CA SER A 166 21.16 13.47 11.71
C SER A 166 22.37 13.89 12.51
N ILE A 167 22.67 13.18 13.60
CA ILE A 167 23.81 13.44 14.48
C ILE A 167 24.75 12.25 14.41
N LEU A 168 25.91 12.42 13.76
CA LEU A 168 26.93 11.38 13.63
C LEU A 168 27.89 11.40 14.79
N TYR A 169 28.02 10.26 15.47
CA TYR A 169 29.20 9.97 16.32
C TYR A 169 30.20 9.16 15.49
N PRO A 170 31.39 9.69 15.20
CA PRO A 170 32.40 8.99 14.38
C PRO A 170 33.06 7.88 15.22
N ALA A 171 32.57 6.64 15.06
CA ALA A 171 33.08 5.49 15.80
C ALA A 171 34.08 4.66 14.99
N LEU A 172 35.02 4.04 15.67
CA LEU A 172 35.74 2.89 15.16
C LEU A 172 34.77 1.69 15.22
N VAL A 173 34.54 1.04 14.10
CA VAL A 173 33.59 -0.07 13.98
C VAL A 173 34.25 -1.42 13.68
N GLN A 174 35.59 -1.45 13.67
CA GLN A 174 36.42 -2.64 13.48
C GLN A 174 37.79 -2.44 14.09
N GLY A 175 38.47 -3.54 14.41
CA GLY A 175 39.80 -3.55 14.99
C GLY A 175 39.81 -3.31 16.51
N GLU A 176 41.02 -3.18 17.06
CA GLU A 176 41.23 -2.99 18.49
C GLU A 176 40.64 -1.66 18.97
N GLY A 177 39.88 -1.68 20.07
CA GLY A 177 39.21 -0.49 20.66
C GLY A 177 37.86 -0.11 19.97
N ALA A 178 37.41 -0.87 18.99
CA ALA A 178 36.13 -0.60 18.31
C ALA A 178 34.94 -0.71 19.29
N ALA A 179 34.87 -1.75 20.11
CA ALA A 179 33.82 -1.93 21.09
C ALA A 179 33.69 -0.74 22.05
N ALA A 180 34.80 -0.32 22.66
CA ALA A 180 34.82 0.85 23.53
C ALA A 180 34.43 2.16 22.79
N SER A 181 34.73 2.29 21.48
CA SER A 181 34.34 3.44 20.68
C SER A 181 32.82 3.44 20.41
N ILE A 182 32.25 2.28 20.12
CA ILE A 182 30.80 2.10 19.91
C ILE A 182 30.04 2.43 21.19
N VAL A 183 30.46 1.87 22.34
CA VAL A 183 29.87 2.14 23.66
C VAL A 183 29.81 3.63 23.95
N ARG A 184 30.97 4.34 23.77
CA ARG A 184 31.01 5.80 23.96
C ARG A 184 30.05 6.52 23.03
N GLY A 185 29.93 6.07 21.76
CA GLY A 185 29.02 6.65 20.80
C GLY A 185 27.54 6.52 21.21
N ILE A 186 27.14 5.34 21.67
CA ILE A 186 25.79 5.07 22.14
C ILE A 186 25.47 5.99 23.34
N ARG A 187 26.33 6.00 24.36
CA ARG A 187 26.10 6.82 25.56
C ARG A 187 26.06 8.32 25.27
N MET A 188 26.96 8.84 24.43
CA MET A 188 26.95 10.26 24.06
C MET A 188 25.69 10.68 23.29
N LEU A 189 25.18 9.82 22.44
CA LEU A 189 23.93 10.11 21.69
C LEU A 189 22.72 9.99 22.59
N ASP A 190 22.69 9.03 23.52
CA ASP A 190 21.66 8.92 24.55
C ASP A 190 21.58 10.16 25.42
N GLU A 191 22.72 10.61 25.94
CA GLU A 191 22.83 11.86 26.70
C GLU A 191 22.47 13.11 25.89
N ALA A 192 22.70 13.10 24.55
CA ALA A 192 22.31 14.18 23.67
C ALA A 192 20.80 14.23 23.42
N GLY A 193 20.06 13.23 23.88
CA GLY A 193 18.60 13.16 23.78
C GLY A 193 18.11 13.06 22.32
N VAL A 194 18.70 12.17 21.52
CA VAL A 194 18.18 11.83 20.19
C VAL A 194 16.94 10.94 20.33
N ASP A 195 16.10 10.89 19.31
CA ASP A 195 14.86 10.11 19.37
C ASP A 195 15.06 8.63 19.02
N VAL A 196 16.11 8.32 18.25
CA VAL A 196 16.51 6.96 17.87
C VAL A 196 18.00 6.93 17.52
N ILE A 197 18.66 5.82 17.82
CA ILE A 197 20.08 5.62 17.51
C ILE A 197 20.22 4.48 16.50
N ILE A 198 20.93 4.71 15.40
CA ILE A 198 21.34 3.69 14.45
C ILE A 198 22.80 3.31 14.78
N VAL A 199 23.01 2.05 15.12
CA VAL A 199 24.34 1.47 15.32
C VAL A 199 24.62 0.52 14.18
N GLY A 200 25.63 0.80 13.36
CA GLY A 200 25.83 -0.03 12.20
C GLY A 200 27.17 0.12 11.51
N ARG A 201 27.45 -0.86 10.63
CA ARG A 201 28.58 -0.84 9.70
C ARG A 201 28.19 -1.47 8.36
N GLY A 202 29.03 -1.28 7.37
CA GLY A 202 28.96 -2.07 6.12
C GLY A 202 29.33 -3.53 6.40
N GLY A 203 28.97 -4.42 5.49
CA GLY A 203 29.28 -5.86 5.58
C GLY A 203 30.79 -6.14 5.77
N GLY A 204 31.12 -7.32 6.29
CA GLY A 204 32.47 -7.77 6.53
C GLY A 204 32.51 -9.22 7.02
N SER A 205 33.72 -9.74 7.32
CA SER A 205 33.86 -11.06 7.92
C SER A 205 33.45 -11.07 9.40
N ILE A 206 33.25 -12.26 9.98
CA ILE A 206 32.87 -12.38 11.41
C ILE A 206 33.90 -11.73 12.35
N GLU A 207 35.17 -11.77 12.01
CA GLU A 207 36.24 -11.11 12.76
C GLU A 207 36.08 -9.58 12.71
N GLU A 208 35.70 -9.05 11.58
CA GLU A 208 35.47 -7.62 11.43
C GLU A 208 34.20 -7.13 12.15
N LEU A 209 33.22 -8.01 12.34
CA LEU A 209 31.99 -7.75 13.09
C LEU A 209 32.12 -8.00 14.58
N TRP A 210 33.30 -8.53 15.04
CA TRP A 210 33.48 -9.03 16.37
C TRP A 210 33.20 -7.98 17.46
N ALA A 211 33.51 -6.72 17.22
CA ALA A 211 33.25 -5.64 18.16
C ALA A 211 31.76 -5.53 18.58
N PHE A 212 30.85 -5.95 17.73
CA PHE A 212 29.40 -5.98 18.02
C PHE A 212 28.96 -7.25 18.75
N ASN A 213 29.87 -8.20 18.96
CA ASN A 213 29.69 -9.40 19.79
C ASN A 213 30.32 -9.27 21.19
N GLU A 214 30.85 -8.11 21.53
CA GLU A 214 31.41 -7.89 22.85
C GLU A 214 30.31 -7.51 23.87
N GLU A 215 30.45 -8.05 25.11
CA GLU A 215 29.47 -7.85 26.18
C GLU A 215 29.24 -6.38 26.50
N GLU A 216 30.30 -5.55 26.49
CA GLU A 216 30.20 -4.13 26.79
C GLU A 216 29.27 -3.37 25.79
N VAL A 217 29.26 -3.78 24.53
CA VAL A 217 28.34 -3.21 23.52
C VAL A 217 26.93 -3.65 23.76
N ALA A 218 26.73 -4.94 24.06
CA ALA A 218 25.40 -5.49 24.41
C ALA A 218 24.78 -4.76 25.60
N ARG A 219 25.60 -4.56 26.68
CA ARG A 219 25.15 -3.84 27.87
C ARG A 219 24.86 -2.36 27.56
N ALA A 220 25.69 -1.68 26.78
CA ALA A 220 25.45 -0.29 26.42
C ALA A 220 24.16 -0.10 25.61
N ILE A 221 23.80 -1.06 24.72
CA ILE A 221 22.53 -1.04 24.00
C ILE A 221 21.37 -1.30 24.97
N PHE A 222 21.49 -2.27 25.85
CA PHE A 222 20.45 -2.63 26.80
C PHE A 222 20.13 -1.53 27.82
N GLU A 223 21.17 -0.83 28.30
CA GLU A 223 21.04 0.27 29.26
C GLU A 223 20.61 1.59 28.63
N CYS A 224 20.57 1.67 27.29
CA CYS A 224 20.24 2.88 26.56
C CYS A 224 18.76 3.24 26.74
N HIS A 225 18.46 4.51 27.08
CA HIS A 225 17.10 5.01 27.21
C HIS A 225 16.48 5.34 25.84
N THR A 226 17.33 5.64 24.86
CA THR A 226 16.93 5.92 23.48
C THR A 226 16.83 4.61 22.68
N PRO A 227 15.76 4.35 21.95
CA PRO A 227 15.64 3.12 21.14
C PRO A 227 16.77 3.00 20.13
N VAL A 228 17.34 1.78 20.04
CA VAL A 228 18.49 1.46 19.21
C VAL A 228 18.13 0.54 18.06
N ILE A 229 18.47 0.94 16.83
CA ILE A 229 18.40 0.10 15.64
C ILE A 229 19.79 -0.44 15.32
N SER A 230 19.96 -1.76 15.38
CA SER A 230 21.19 -2.42 14.91
C SER A 230 21.14 -2.66 13.40
N ALA A 231 22.20 -2.26 12.71
CA ALA A 231 22.38 -2.43 11.27
C ALA A 231 23.81 -2.93 10.95
N VAL A 232 24.16 -4.06 11.56
CA VAL A 232 25.53 -4.60 11.54
C VAL A 232 25.64 -5.79 10.60
N GLY A 233 24.77 -6.80 10.76
CA GLY A 233 24.80 -8.05 10.02
C GLY A 233 23.91 -8.04 8.78
N HIS A 234 24.29 -8.80 7.75
CA HIS A 234 23.41 -9.15 6.63
C HIS A 234 22.36 -10.17 7.07
N GLU A 235 21.47 -10.61 6.15
CA GLU A 235 20.34 -11.52 6.47
C GLU A 235 20.75 -12.79 7.22
N THR A 236 21.97 -13.31 6.98
CA THR A 236 22.48 -14.56 7.57
C THR A 236 23.36 -14.37 8.78
N ASP A 237 23.92 -13.18 8.99
CA ASP A 237 24.97 -12.92 9.99
C ASP A 237 24.38 -12.13 11.15
N PHE A 238 24.06 -12.81 12.25
CA PHE A 238 23.54 -12.18 13.46
C PHE A 238 24.66 -11.90 14.44
N THR A 239 24.72 -10.67 14.94
CA THR A 239 25.59 -10.29 16.04
C THR A 239 24.80 -10.23 17.36
N ILE A 240 25.52 -10.22 18.49
CA ILE A 240 24.90 -10.05 19.81
C ILE A 240 24.19 -8.71 19.90
N ALA A 241 24.75 -7.64 19.32
CA ALA A 241 24.09 -6.35 19.23
C ALA A 241 22.72 -6.42 18.52
N ASP A 242 22.55 -7.29 17.51
CA ASP A 242 21.29 -7.46 16.81
C ASP A 242 20.21 -8.11 17.69
N PHE A 243 20.58 -8.98 18.63
CA PHE A 243 19.64 -9.59 19.56
C PHE A 243 19.20 -8.64 20.66
N VAL A 244 20.12 -7.80 21.17
CA VAL A 244 19.84 -6.87 22.25
C VAL A 244 19.13 -5.60 21.76
N ALA A 245 19.45 -5.11 20.56
CA ALA A 245 18.83 -3.91 20.01
C ALA A 245 17.30 -4.00 19.94
N ASP A 246 16.63 -2.86 20.07
CA ASP A 246 15.17 -2.75 19.99
C ASP A 246 14.63 -3.21 18.64
N LEU A 247 15.36 -2.88 17.57
CA LEU A 247 15.03 -3.31 16.22
C LEU A 247 16.31 -3.68 15.45
N ARG A 248 16.24 -4.77 14.71
CA ARG A 248 17.28 -5.17 13.76
C ARG A 248 16.94 -4.75 12.35
N ALA A 249 17.89 -4.17 11.65
CA ALA A 249 17.81 -3.92 10.20
C ALA A 249 18.91 -4.71 9.47
N PRO A 250 18.63 -5.33 8.33
CA PRO A 250 19.61 -6.16 7.60
C PRO A 250 20.70 -5.33 6.91
N THR A 251 20.52 -4.01 6.80
CA THR A 251 21.48 -3.09 6.19
C THR A 251 21.37 -1.68 6.79
N PRO A 252 22.42 -0.87 6.71
CA PRO A 252 22.35 0.55 7.11
C PRO A 252 21.27 1.35 6.36
N SER A 253 21.03 1.03 5.09
CA SER A 253 19.94 1.63 4.30
C SER A 253 18.55 1.28 4.87
N ALA A 254 18.34 0.02 5.24
CA ALA A 254 17.08 -0.42 5.86
C ALA A 254 16.87 0.22 7.24
N ALA A 255 17.94 0.36 8.05
CA ALA A 255 17.88 1.08 9.31
C ALA A 255 17.44 2.54 9.13
N ALA A 256 18.00 3.20 8.12
CA ALA A 256 17.60 4.56 7.78
C ALA A 256 16.13 4.62 7.32
N GLU A 257 15.63 3.63 6.58
CA GLU A 257 14.22 3.57 6.21
C GLU A 257 13.28 3.43 7.41
N LEU A 258 13.69 2.74 8.45
CA LEU A 258 12.94 2.56 9.69
C LEU A 258 13.01 3.78 10.61
N ALA A 259 14.15 4.47 10.67
CA ALA A 259 14.36 5.64 11.54
C ALA A 259 13.82 6.96 10.95
N TYR A 260 13.79 7.09 9.63
CA TYR A 260 13.35 8.31 8.94
C TYR A 260 11.99 8.12 8.29
N PHE A 261 10.96 8.75 8.84
CA PHE A 261 9.62 8.71 8.22
C PHE A 261 9.60 9.42 6.85
N ASP A 262 8.75 8.94 5.95
CA ASP A 262 8.63 9.53 4.61
C ASP A 262 7.72 10.77 4.64
N CYS A 263 8.34 11.95 4.56
CA CYS A 263 7.61 13.22 4.58
C CYS A 263 6.69 13.40 3.36
N ARG A 264 6.97 12.77 2.22
CA ARG A 264 6.10 12.85 1.02
C ARG A 264 4.80 12.10 1.27
N THR A 265 4.88 10.93 1.88
CA THR A 265 3.68 10.14 2.24
C THR A 265 2.81 10.91 3.22
N LEU A 266 3.44 11.57 4.22
CA LEU A 266 2.71 12.40 5.17
C LEU A 266 2.04 13.60 4.48
N LEU A 267 2.76 14.33 3.63
CA LEU A 267 2.21 15.47 2.88
C LEU A 267 1.04 15.05 1.96
N ASN A 268 1.17 13.93 1.26
CA ASN A 268 0.10 13.39 0.42
C ASN A 268 -1.14 13.02 1.25
N SER A 269 -0.95 12.46 2.44
CA SER A 269 -2.04 12.15 3.37
C SER A 269 -2.76 13.42 3.84
N MET A 270 -2.00 14.45 4.21
CA MET A 270 -2.55 15.76 4.60
C MET A 270 -3.36 16.39 3.46
N GLN A 271 -2.85 16.33 2.22
CA GLN A 271 -3.55 16.82 1.04
C GLN A 271 -4.87 16.06 0.81
N GLY A 272 -4.85 14.74 0.98
CA GLY A 272 -6.06 13.90 0.94
C GLY A 272 -7.09 14.25 2.02
N TYR A 273 -6.65 14.58 3.24
CA TYR A 273 -7.55 15.07 4.30
C TYR A 273 -8.14 16.44 3.96
N GLN A 274 -7.35 17.36 3.41
CA GLN A 274 -7.84 18.67 2.96
C GLN A 274 -8.94 18.53 1.91
N GLU A 275 -8.71 17.73 0.86
CA GLU A 275 -9.71 17.48 -0.18
C GLU A 275 -11.00 16.82 0.35
N ARG A 276 -10.87 15.93 1.34
CA ARG A 276 -12.03 15.31 1.99
C ARG A 276 -12.82 16.33 2.80
N LEU A 277 -12.11 17.22 3.51
CA LEU A 277 -12.74 18.29 4.29
C LEU A 277 -13.49 19.27 3.38
N GLU A 278 -12.84 19.74 2.31
CA GLU A 278 -13.46 20.63 1.32
C GLU A 278 -14.72 20.01 0.72
N ARG A 279 -14.65 18.74 0.28
CA ARG A 279 -15.83 18.03 -0.24
C ARG A 279 -16.96 17.93 0.80
N ALA A 280 -16.63 17.64 2.04
CA ALA A 280 -17.62 17.53 3.10
C ALA A 280 -18.32 18.89 3.39
N VAL A 281 -17.56 19.99 3.36
CA VAL A 281 -18.11 21.35 3.52
C VAL A 281 -19.02 21.71 2.35
N TRP A 282 -18.58 21.50 1.11
CA TRP A 282 -19.39 21.79 -0.08
C TRP A 282 -20.67 20.95 -0.11
N ASN A 283 -20.61 19.65 0.18
CA ASN A 283 -21.80 18.80 0.29
C ASN A 283 -22.80 19.34 1.32
N LYS A 284 -22.32 19.82 2.48
CA LYS A 284 -23.17 20.38 3.52
C LYS A 284 -23.81 21.69 3.08
N ILE A 285 -23.08 22.52 2.34
CA ILE A 285 -23.60 23.76 1.75
C ILE A 285 -24.71 23.43 0.73
N ASP A 286 -24.46 22.51 -0.20
CA ASP A 286 -25.41 22.14 -1.25
C ASP A 286 -26.68 21.52 -0.69
N VAL A 287 -26.57 20.64 0.31
CA VAL A 287 -27.75 20.10 1.02
C VAL A 287 -28.57 21.22 1.69
N ASN A 288 -27.91 22.20 2.30
CA ASN A 288 -28.62 23.30 2.94
C ASN A 288 -29.21 24.28 1.90
N ARG A 289 -28.55 24.52 0.77
CA ARG A 289 -29.12 25.29 -0.36
C ARG A 289 -30.37 24.62 -0.91
N ALA A 290 -30.31 23.30 -1.17
CA ALA A 290 -31.48 22.57 -1.64
C ALA A 290 -32.65 22.59 -0.64
N LYS A 291 -32.34 22.55 0.68
CA LYS A 291 -33.39 22.73 1.72
C LYS A 291 -34.00 24.13 1.67
N LEU A 292 -33.19 25.18 1.53
CA LEU A 292 -33.63 26.56 1.43
C LEU A 292 -34.54 26.78 0.21
N GLU A 293 -34.13 26.28 -0.97
CA GLU A 293 -34.96 26.33 -2.18
C GLU A 293 -36.32 25.63 -1.98
N ARG A 294 -36.31 24.44 -1.37
CA ARG A 294 -37.53 23.70 -1.03
C ARG A 294 -38.45 24.51 -0.10
N TYR A 295 -37.87 25.13 0.93
CA TYR A 295 -38.64 25.98 1.84
C TYR A 295 -39.13 27.22 1.13
N GLY A 296 -38.34 27.87 0.27
CA GLY A 296 -38.77 29.00 -0.55
C GLY A 296 -39.97 28.66 -1.43
N THR A 297 -39.89 27.56 -2.18
CA THR A 297 -41.01 27.07 -3.00
C THR A 297 -42.27 26.77 -2.14
N ARG A 298 -42.08 26.10 -1.01
CA ARG A 298 -43.19 25.79 -0.12
C ARG A 298 -43.84 27.05 0.45
N LEU A 299 -43.07 28.09 0.79
CA LEU A 299 -43.58 29.39 1.23
C LEU A 299 -44.35 30.12 0.14
N GLN A 300 -43.89 30.06 -1.11
CA GLN A 300 -44.60 30.61 -2.27
C GLN A 300 -45.99 29.97 -2.43
N TYR A 301 -46.10 28.63 -2.33
CA TYR A 301 -47.39 27.93 -2.35
C TYR A 301 -48.29 28.24 -1.15
N LEU A 302 -47.74 28.54 -0.03
CA LEU A 302 -48.47 28.88 1.19
C LEU A 302 -48.77 30.37 1.29
N ASN A 303 -48.27 31.20 0.35
CA ASN A 303 -48.47 32.64 0.36
C ASN A 303 -49.98 32.96 0.34
N PRO A 304 -50.50 33.70 1.33
CA PRO A 304 -51.91 34.11 1.40
C PRO A 304 -52.39 34.87 0.16
N GLU A 305 -51.54 35.69 -0.46
CA GLU A 305 -51.87 36.40 -1.70
C GLU A 305 -52.15 35.46 -2.89
N SER A 306 -51.31 34.45 -3.08
CA SER A 306 -51.54 33.44 -4.15
C SER A 306 -52.84 32.72 -3.91
N ARG A 307 -53.10 32.27 -2.69
CA ARG A 307 -54.34 31.60 -2.34
C ARG A 307 -55.59 32.48 -2.51
N LEU A 308 -55.43 33.78 -2.19
CA LEU A 308 -56.53 34.75 -2.41
C LEU A 308 -56.77 34.93 -3.89
N ARG A 309 -55.76 35.07 -4.71
CA ARG A 309 -55.86 35.23 -6.16
C ARG A 309 -56.50 34.01 -6.81
N ASP A 310 -56.08 32.77 -6.42
CA ASP A 310 -56.70 31.54 -6.92
C ASP A 310 -58.17 31.44 -6.56
N ARG A 311 -58.53 31.87 -5.33
CA ARG A 311 -59.91 31.91 -4.87
C ARG A 311 -60.72 32.95 -5.62
N GLN A 312 -60.17 34.13 -5.90
CA GLN A 312 -60.79 35.16 -6.72
C GLN A 312 -61.07 34.70 -8.14
N GLN A 313 -60.08 34.04 -8.77
CA GLN A 313 -60.23 33.44 -10.10
C GLN A 313 -61.35 32.39 -10.12
N TYR A 314 -61.30 31.47 -9.14
CA TYR A 314 -62.35 30.47 -9.03
C TYR A 314 -63.75 31.08 -8.86
N ALA A 315 -63.88 32.14 -8.07
CA ALA A 315 -65.16 32.83 -7.90
C ALA A 315 -65.62 33.49 -9.20
N ALA A 316 -64.73 34.11 -10.00
CA ALA A 316 -65.02 34.68 -11.29
C ALA A 316 -65.46 33.61 -12.30
N ASP A 317 -64.80 32.46 -12.36
CA ASP A 317 -65.16 31.35 -13.24
C ASP A 317 -66.53 30.76 -12.87
N VAL A 318 -66.83 30.63 -11.58
CA VAL A 318 -68.14 30.19 -11.12
C VAL A 318 -69.23 31.20 -11.49
N GLN A 319 -68.98 32.51 -11.34
CA GLN A 319 -69.88 33.57 -11.72
C GLN A 319 -70.22 33.51 -13.24
N GLU A 320 -69.20 33.39 -14.11
CA GLU A 320 -69.36 33.26 -15.54
C GLU A 320 -70.17 32.02 -15.91
N ARG A 321 -69.90 30.90 -15.27
CA ARG A 321 -70.65 29.64 -15.49
C ARG A 321 -72.13 29.78 -15.09
N ILE A 322 -72.40 30.45 -13.95
CA ILE A 322 -73.77 30.71 -13.53
C ILE A 322 -74.47 31.62 -14.52
N GLN A 323 -73.83 32.70 -14.97
CA GLN A 323 -74.40 33.63 -15.94
C GLN A 323 -74.74 32.92 -17.26
N SER A 324 -73.82 32.15 -17.81
CA SER A 324 -73.99 31.38 -19.04
C SER A 324 -75.12 30.36 -18.92
N ALA A 325 -75.17 29.64 -17.80
CA ALA A 325 -76.26 28.66 -17.58
C ALA A 325 -77.63 29.35 -17.44
N MET A 326 -77.68 30.55 -16.82
CA MET A 326 -78.92 31.32 -16.68
C MET A 326 -79.37 31.82 -18.04
N GLU A 327 -78.46 32.40 -18.86
CA GLU A 327 -78.76 32.86 -20.21
C GLU A 327 -79.30 31.71 -21.10
N GLN A 328 -78.63 30.53 -21.05
CA GLN A 328 -79.11 29.36 -21.79
C GLN A 328 -80.52 28.96 -21.31
N LYS A 329 -80.73 28.92 -20.01
CA LYS A 329 -82.02 28.53 -19.46
C LYS A 329 -83.13 29.49 -19.85
N ILE A 330 -82.81 30.82 -19.87
CA ILE A 330 -83.76 31.83 -20.38
C ILE A 330 -84.04 31.62 -21.89
N LYS A 331 -82.96 31.38 -22.69
CA LYS A 331 -83.13 31.12 -24.12
C LYS A 331 -83.96 29.90 -24.41
N ASP A 332 -83.80 28.82 -23.68
CA ASP A 332 -84.57 27.59 -23.81
C ASP A 332 -86.05 27.83 -23.45
N LYS A 333 -86.29 28.59 -22.37
CA LYS A 333 -87.67 28.95 -21.98
C LYS A 333 -88.35 29.84 -23.01
N ARG A 334 -87.63 30.84 -23.54
CA ARG A 334 -88.17 31.68 -24.66
C ARG A 334 -88.48 30.85 -25.91
N HIS A 335 -87.60 29.94 -26.28
CA HIS A 335 -87.76 29.08 -27.38
C HIS A 335 -89.02 28.17 -27.22
N ARG A 336 -89.19 27.60 -26.01
CA ARG A 336 -90.36 26.80 -25.67
C ARG A 336 -91.63 27.63 -25.74
N LEU A 337 -91.59 28.84 -25.27
CA LEU A 337 -92.74 29.79 -25.33
C LEU A 337 -93.09 30.12 -26.80
N SER A 338 -92.10 30.38 -27.64
CA SER A 338 -92.31 30.60 -29.07
C SER A 338 -92.97 29.42 -29.74
N LEU A 339 -92.51 28.19 -29.44
CA LEU A 339 -93.10 26.97 -29.97
C LEU A 339 -94.57 26.83 -29.50
N TYR A 340 -94.90 27.19 -28.25
CA TYR A 340 -96.31 27.16 -27.80
C TYR A 340 -97.15 28.24 -28.51
N LEU A 341 -96.61 29.44 -28.72
CA LEU A 341 -97.29 30.47 -29.45
C LEU A 341 -97.57 30.04 -30.90
N GLU A 342 -96.62 29.44 -31.59
CA GLU A 342 -96.83 28.89 -32.97
C GLU A 342 -97.84 27.80 -33.01
N ARG A 343 -97.88 26.90 -32.02
CA ARG A 343 -98.94 25.88 -31.89
C ARG A 343 -100.33 26.49 -31.68
N PHE A 344 -100.37 27.51 -30.78
CA PHE A 344 -101.60 28.22 -30.52
C PHE A 344 -102.09 28.92 -31.78
N HIS A 345 -101.19 29.59 -32.48
CA HIS A 345 -101.52 30.24 -33.75
C HIS A 345 -101.98 29.23 -34.82
N GLY A 346 -101.39 28.06 -34.87
CA GLY A 346 -101.76 26.99 -35.82
C GLY A 346 -103.08 26.34 -35.51
N LEU A 347 -103.50 26.36 -34.25
CA LEU A 347 -104.84 25.81 -33.83
C LEU A 347 -106.02 26.84 -33.87
N SER A 348 -105.66 28.11 -34.18
CA SER A 348 -106.72 29.18 -34.20
C SER A 348 -107.64 28.95 -35.39
N PRO A 349 -109.00 28.74 -35.19
CA PRO A 349 -109.96 28.57 -36.23
C PRO A 349 -110.10 29.78 -37.15
N LEU A 350 -109.98 30.99 -36.57
CA LEU A 350 -110.04 32.25 -37.29
C LEU A 350 -108.90 32.42 -38.32
N ARG A 351 -107.65 31.90 -37.97
CA ARG A 351 -106.51 32.03 -38.88
C ARG A 351 -106.61 31.05 -40.05
N LYS A 352 -107.24 29.88 -39.83
CA LYS A 352 -107.62 28.95 -40.93
C LYS A 352 -108.59 29.55 -41.88
N LEU A 353 -109.65 30.19 -41.38
CA LEU A 353 -110.60 30.91 -42.25
C LEU A 353 -109.88 32.01 -43.07
N ASN A 354 -109.04 32.86 -42.45
CA ASN A 354 -108.24 33.89 -43.14
C ASN A 354 -107.23 33.33 -44.18
N GLN A 355 -106.90 32.05 -44.14
CA GLN A 355 -106.05 31.37 -45.12
C GLN A 355 -106.83 30.74 -46.30
N GLY A 356 -108.10 31.03 -46.40
CA GLY A 356 -108.91 30.56 -47.47
C GLY A 356 -109.67 29.22 -47.21
N TYR A 357 -109.60 28.73 -45.96
CA TYR A 357 -110.43 27.63 -45.56
C TYR A 357 -111.78 28.09 -45.12
N SER A 358 -112.86 27.41 -45.55
CA SER A 358 -114.21 27.73 -45.19
C SER A 358 -114.77 26.73 -44.19
N TYR A 359 -115.50 27.21 -43.20
CA TYR A 359 -116.24 26.35 -42.29
C TYR A 359 -117.60 26.07 -42.90
N VAL A 360 -117.87 24.80 -43.09
CA VAL A 360 -119.10 24.39 -43.74
C VAL A 360 -120.01 23.60 -42.75
N SER A 361 -121.30 24.03 -42.64
CA SER A 361 -122.26 23.35 -41.82
C SER A 361 -123.56 23.13 -42.54
N ASP A 362 -124.40 22.21 -42.07
CA ASP A 362 -125.79 22.04 -42.54
C ASP A 362 -126.67 23.18 -42.02
N LYS A 363 -127.94 23.22 -42.41
CA LYS A 363 -128.89 24.25 -41.97
C LYS A 363 -129.20 24.17 -40.49
N GLU A 364 -128.92 23.06 -39.83
CA GLU A 364 -129.10 22.84 -38.39
C GLU A 364 -127.88 23.20 -37.60
N GLY A 365 -126.78 23.72 -38.21
CA GLY A 365 -125.51 24.17 -37.53
C GLY A 365 -124.50 23.04 -37.29
N LYS A 366 -124.68 21.85 -37.78
CA LYS A 366 -123.79 20.74 -37.61
C LYS A 366 -122.64 20.80 -38.63
N THR A 367 -121.43 20.72 -38.13
CA THR A 367 -120.14 20.83 -38.91
C THR A 367 -120.03 19.68 -39.88
N LEU A 368 -119.74 19.95 -41.15
CA LEU A 368 -119.49 18.96 -42.16
C LEU A 368 -118.03 18.78 -42.38
N THR A 369 -117.48 17.60 -42.11
CA THR A 369 -116.04 17.28 -42.16
C THR A 369 -115.67 16.40 -43.38
N SER A 370 -116.68 15.91 -44.11
CA SER A 370 -116.49 15.06 -45.32
C SER A 370 -117.56 15.30 -46.32
N VAL A 371 -117.20 15.25 -47.61
CA VAL A 371 -118.16 15.35 -48.74
C VAL A 371 -119.20 14.23 -48.71
N SER A 372 -118.96 13.07 -48.09
CA SER A 372 -119.88 11.96 -47.92
C SER A 372 -121.09 12.25 -47.04
N GLN A 373 -121.06 13.35 -46.28
CA GLN A 373 -122.11 13.76 -45.36
C GLN A 373 -123.15 14.64 -46.04
N VAL A 374 -122.99 14.93 -47.36
CA VAL A 374 -123.85 15.84 -48.11
C VAL A 374 -124.42 15.15 -49.34
N LYS A 375 -125.70 15.32 -49.64
CA LYS A 375 -126.34 14.84 -50.85
C LYS A 375 -126.69 15.99 -51.76
N GLN A 376 -126.85 15.70 -53.09
CA GLN A 376 -127.21 16.71 -54.05
C GLN A 376 -128.61 17.29 -53.72
N GLY A 377 -128.60 18.59 -53.47
CA GLY A 377 -129.89 19.28 -53.11
C GLY A 377 -129.87 19.82 -51.65
N ASP A 378 -128.94 19.39 -50.84
CA ASP A 378 -128.85 19.87 -49.47
C ASP A 378 -128.39 21.37 -49.41
N GLY A 379 -129.00 22.13 -48.59
CA GLY A 379 -128.56 23.53 -48.35
C GLY A 379 -127.48 23.63 -47.35
N LEU A 380 -126.37 24.20 -47.78
CA LEU A 380 -125.13 24.37 -46.93
C LEU A 380 -124.96 25.83 -46.52
N LEU A 381 -124.51 26.03 -45.27
CA LEU A 381 -124.03 27.29 -44.82
C LEU A 381 -122.47 27.29 -44.81
N ILE A 382 -121.85 28.20 -45.61
CA ILE A 382 -120.44 28.32 -45.76
C ILE A 382 -120.03 29.62 -45.08
N TYR A 383 -119.14 29.47 -44.05
CA TYR A 383 -118.54 30.64 -43.39
C TYR A 383 -117.15 30.83 -44.01
N VAL A 384 -116.84 31.94 -44.53
CA VAL A 384 -115.57 32.35 -45.15
C VAL A 384 -114.88 33.38 -44.33
#